data_df14fcc0349dfb9ef71f7b7cc7ee6b49
#
_entry.id   df14fcc0349dfb9ef71f7b7cc7ee6b49
#
_cell.length_a   1.000
_cell.length_b   1.000
_cell.length_c   1.000
_cell.angle_alpha   90.00
_cell.angle_beta   90.00
_cell.angle_gamma   90.00
#
_symmetry.space_group_name_H-M   'P 1'
#
loop_
_entity.id
_entity.type
_entity.pdbx_description
1 polymer ?
#
loop_
_entity_poly.entity_id
_entity_poly.type
_entity_poly.pdbx_seq_one_letter_code
_entity_poly.pdbx_strand_id
1 'polypeptide(L)'
;MVSPQTMRAVRESGAVPNAPYLLEIKNARKEFPGVVALDDVSLQLRRGTVHALMGENGAGKSTLMKIIAGIYVPDSGTVTLRGVPIRLKSPLDALENGIAMIHQELNLMPFMSVAENIWIRREPLTRFGFVDHRQLNRQTEELFTRLNIDIDPEVQVSTLSVASRQMVEIAKAVSYDSDVLIMDEPTSALTETEVAHLFAIIRDLRSQGIGIIYITHKMNELFEIADEFSVFRDGRYIGTHLSTDVTRDEIIRMMVGREITQLFPKEVVPIGEVVLSVKDLALNGVFSDITFDVRAGEILGIAGLVGSGRSNVAETIFGVTPASSGSISINGIQVDISSPTVAIQHGMAFITEDRKETGCLLSLDIQENMQLAVLQDKYTRFGFVTQNKLSAVCEEMSQKLRVKTPSLDERVENLSGGNQQKVLIGRWLLTNPKILILDEPTRGIDVGAKAEIHKLVTQLARQGVAVIMISSELPEVLGMSDRIMVMHHGRATGILDRAEADQVKIMDLAAR
;
A
#
# COMPACT_ATOMS: atom_id res chain seq x y z
N MET A 1 0.35 -16.54 37.58
CA MET A 1 -0.13 -15.58 36.55
C MET A 1 -1.61 -15.44 36.70
N VAL A 2 -2.11 -14.20 36.61
CA VAL A 2 -3.56 -13.91 36.71
C VAL A 2 -4.18 -14.31 35.36
N SER A 3 -5.34 -15.01 35.37
CA SER A 3 -6.02 -15.40 34.13
C SER A 3 -6.51 -14.17 33.37
N PRO A 4 -6.66 -14.21 32.02
CA PRO A 4 -7.22 -13.10 31.23
C PRO A 4 -8.58 -12.63 31.76
N GLN A 5 -9.44 -13.55 32.21
CA GLN A 5 -10.74 -13.22 32.81
C GLN A 5 -10.61 -12.47 34.14
N THR A 6 -9.62 -12.80 34.94
CA THR A 6 -9.33 -12.08 36.21
C THR A 6 -8.79 -10.69 35.92
N MET A 7 -7.95 -10.52 34.87
CA MET A 7 -7.47 -9.22 34.43
C MET A 7 -8.63 -8.35 33.92
N ARG A 8 -9.56 -8.90 33.16
CA ARG A 8 -10.75 -8.18 32.69
C ARG A 8 -11.61 -7.70 33.84
N ALA A 9 -11.88 -8.56 34.83
CA ALA A 9 -12.65 -8.18 36.00
C ALA A 9 -11.98 -7.07 36.83
N VAL A 10 -10.64 -7.08 36.95
CA VAL A 10 -9.89 -6.01 37.62
C VAL A 10 -9.94 -4.70 36.80
N ARG A 11 -9.88 -4.77 35.47
CA ARG A 11 -10.01 -3.61 34.59
C ARG A 11 -11.40 -2.97 34.65
N GLU A 12 -12.45 -3.79 34.78
CA GLU A 12 -13.84 -3.32 34.86
C GLU A 12 -14.15 -2.69 36.24
N SER A 13 -13.50 -3.10 37.32
CA SER A 13 -13.68 -2.53 38.66
C SER A 13 -13.22 -1.07 38.78
N GLY A 14 -12.33 -0.61 37.90
CA GLY A 14 -11.86 0.78 37.85
C GLY A 14 -12.60 1.67 36.85
N ALA A 15 -13.53 1.12 36.08
CA ALA A 15 -14.25 1.85 35.02
C ALA A 15 -15.26 2.85 35.62
N VAL A 16 -15.38 4.02 34.98
CA VAL A 16 -16.48 4.96 35.29
C VAL A 16 -17.76 4.39 34.72
N PRO A 17 -18.81 4.13 35.56
CA PRO A 17 -20.08 3.61 35.06
C PRO A 17 -20.67 4.56 33.99
N ASN A 18 -21.12 4.01 32.89
CA ASN A 18 -21.72 4.76 31.78
C ASN A 18 -20.76 5.79 31.09
N ALA A 19 -19.45 5.58 31.10
CA ALA A 19 -18.55 6.40 30.29
C ALA A 19 -18.99 6.33 28.82
N PRO A 20 -19.20 7.47 28.13
CA PRO A 20 -19.75 7.51 26.77
C PRO A 20 -18.78 6.88 25.74
N TYR A 21 -17.49 6.86 26.06
CA TYR A 21 -16.43 6.31 25.19
C TYR A 21 -15.61 5.26 25.92
N LEU A 22 -15.24 4.21 25.20
CA LEU A 22 -14.32 3.18 25.67
C LEU A 22 -12.89 3.75 25.73
N LEU A 23 -12.48 4.42 24.65
CA LEU A 23 -11.20 5.12 24.55
C LEU A 23 -11.46 6.55 24.07
N GLU A 24 -10.85 7.53 24.72
CA GLU A 24 -10.94 8.93 24.31
C GLU A 24 -9.56 9.57 24.37
N ILE A 25 -9.18 10.24 23.30
CA ILE A 25 -7.97 11.04 23.18
C ILE A 25 -8.40 12.47 22.95
N LYS A 26 -7.80 13.40 23.69
CA LYS A 26 -8.08 14.84 23.56
C LYS A 26 -6.80 15.62 23.38
N ASN A 27 -6.80 16.47 22.36
CA ASN A 27 -5.77 17.47 22.10
C ASN A 27 -4.34 16.88 22.09
N ALA A 28 -4.19 15.69 21.51
CA ALA A 28 -2.89 15.02 21.43
C ALA A 28 -1.95 15.77 20.48
N ARG A 29 -0.74 16.06 20.99
CA ARG A 29 0.35 16.64 20.22
C ARG A 29 1.56 15.73 20.28
N LYS A 30 2.25 15.58 19.15
CA LYS A 30 3.51 14.86 19.06
C LYS A 30 4.44 15.52 18.05
N GLU A 31 5.63 15.85 18.51
CA GLU A 31 6.70 16.40 17.68
C GLU A 31 7.86 15.42 17.58
N PHE A 32 8.50 15.40 16.44
CA PHE A 32 9.78 14.78 16.19
C PHE A 32 10.74 15.84 15.63
N PRO A 33 12.06 15.64 15.67
CA PRO A 33 13.00 16.61 15.13
C PRO A 33 12.62 17.02 13.69
N GLY A 34 12.26 18.31 13.51
CA GLY A 34 11.88 18.87 12.23
C GLY A 34 10.45 18.62 11.75
N VAL A 35 9.60 17.86 12.48
CA VAL A 35 8.25 17.53 12.05
C VAL A 35 7.26 17.52 13.22
N VAL A 36 6.16 18.22 13.08
CA VAL A 36 4.97 18.08 13.96
C VAL A 36 4.11 16.96 13.38
N ALA A 37 4.14 15.79 13.99
CA ALA A 37 3.42 14.62 13.50
C ALA A 37 1.93 14.61 13.91
N LEU A 38 1.60 15.19 15.07
CA LEU A 38 0.23 15.41 15.54
C LEU A 38 0.11 16.81 16.13
N ASP A 39 -0.90 17.56 15.71
CA ASP A 39 -1.20 18.91 16.18
C ASP A 39 -2.68 19.02 16.55
N ASP A 40 -2.98 18.95 17.84
CA ASP A 40 -4.33 19.06 18.41
C ASP A 40 -5.30 17.97 17.91
N VAL A 41 -4.86 16.70 17.98
CA VAL A 41 -5.62 15.55 17.48
C VAL A 41 -6.50 14.97 18.58
N SER A 42 -7.77 14.70 18.25
CA SER A 42 -8.74 14.03 19.12
C SER A 42 -9.35 12.81 18.44
N LEU A 43 -9.65 11.77 19.23
CA LEU A 43 -10.29 10.53 18.78
C LEU A 43 -11.19 9.97 19.89
N GLN A 44 -12.35 9.47 19.51
CA GLN A 44 -13.32 8.87 20.43
C GLN A 44 -13.76 7.52 19.89
N LEU A 45 -13.61 6.45 20.68
CA LEU A 45 -14.01 5.09 20.33
C LEU A 45 -15.10 4.61 21.29
N ARG A 46 -16.21 4.12 20.74
CA ARG A 46 -17.30 3.51 21.52
C ARG A 46 -17.10 2.01 21.68
N ARG A 47 -17.72 1.43 22.69
CA ARG A 47 -17.76 -0.04 22.85
C ARG A 47 -18.54 -0.67 21.69
N GLY A 48 -18.03 -1.80 21.18
CA GLY A 48 -18.71 -2.57 20.14
C GLY A 48 -18.89 -1.80 18.84
N THR A 49 -17.97 -0.90 18.52
CA THR A 49 -17.95 -0.17 17.23
C THR A 49 -16.63 -0.36 16.52
N VAL A 50 -16.69 -0.27 15.19
CA VAL A 50 -15.52 -0.17 14.33
C VAL A 50 -15.35 1.29 13.92
N HIS A 51 -14.31 1.92 14.42
CA HIS A 51 -13.95 3.31 14.10
C HIS A 51 -12.79 3.30 13.12
N ALA A 52 -13.03 3.69 11.89
CA ALA A 52 -11.98 3.76 10.90
C ALA A 52 -11.21 5.07 10.95
N LEU A 53 -9.89 5.01 10.73
CA LEU A 53 -9.04 6.19 10.57
C LEU A 53 -8.61 6.35 9.12
N MET A 54 -8.95 7.51 8.58
CA MET A 54 -8.69 7.90 7.21
C MET A 54 -7.70 9.05 7.14
N GLY A 55 -6.94 9.12 6.07
CA GLY A 55 -5.99 10.20 5.82
C GLY A 55 -4.85 9.73 4.93
N GLU A 56 -4.16 10.65 4.30
CA GLU A 56 -2.98 10.36 3.47
C GLU A 56 -1.80 9.82 4.31
N ASN A 57 -0.77 9.30 3.63
CA ASN A 57 0.47 8.93 4.27
C ASN A 57 1.12 10.19 4.88
N GLY A 58 1.55 10.09 6.13
CA GLY A 58 2.03 11.26 6.88
C GLY A 58 0.94 12.09 7.58
N ALA A 59 -0.34 11.74 7.46
CA ALA A 59 -1.44 12.44 8.14
C ALA A 59 -1.46 12.25 9.68
N GLY A 60 -0.53 11.48 10.24
CA GLY A 60 -0.40 11.25 11.68
C GLY A 60 -1.09 9.99 12.22
N LYS A 61 -1.80 9.21 11.40
CA LYS A 61 -2.54 8.01 11.82
C LYS A 61 -1.68 7.03 12.62
N SER A 62 -0.59 6.57 12.04
CA SER A 62 0.32 5.60 12.69
C SER A 62 0.99 6.18 13.94
N THR A 63 1.24 7.50 13.99
CA THR A 63 1.76 8.16 15.20
C THR A 63 0.73 8.12 16.32
N LEU A 64 -0.54 8.42 16.04
CA LEU A 64 -1.62 8.32 17.01
C LEU A 64 -1.79 6.88 17.50
N MET A 65 -1.75 5.89 16.60
CA MET A 65 -1.82 4.47 17.00
C MET A 65 -0.66 4.05 17.89
N LYS A 66 0.55 4.49 17.58
CA LYS A 66 1.73 4.23 18.42
C LYS A 66 1.63 4.88 19.80
N ILE A 67 0.91 6.01 19.94
CA ILE A 67 0.59 6.59 21.24
C ILE A 67 -0.39 5.70 22.00
N ILE A 68 -1.46 5.25 21.36
CA ILE A 68 -2.46 4.37 21.98
C ILE A 68 -1.87 3.01 22.36
N ALA A 69 -0.94 2.50 21.54
CA ALA A 69 -0.21 1.26 21.79
C ALA A 69 0.95 1.42 22.80
N GLY A 70 1.14 2.61 23.39
CA GLY A 70 2.21 2.85 24.38
C GLY A 70 3.64 2.85 23.84
N ILE A 71 3.81 2.91 22.51
CA ILE A 71 5.14 3.00 21.86
C ILE A 71 5.68 4.43 21.95
N TYR A 72 4.80 5.42 21.80
CA TYR A 72 5.14 6.83 21.97
C TYR A 72 4.36 7.45 23.12
N VAL A 73 4.98 8.39 23.82
CA VAL A 73 4.30 9.25 24.80
C VAL A 73 3.96 10.56 24.08
N PRO A 74 2.72 11.04 24.13
CA PRO A 74 2.36 12.34 23.59
C PRO A 74 3.06 13.45 24.36
N ASP A 75 3.41 14.55 23.67
CA ASP A 75 4.05 15.72 24.29
C ASP A 75 3.02 16.57 25.06
N SER A 76 1.77 16.58 24.60
CA SER A 76 0.61 17.10 25.31
C SER A 76 -0.67 16.35 24.94
N GLY A 77 -1.76 16.64 25.68
CA GLY A 77 -3.05 15.96 25.53
C GLY A 77 -3.28 14.88 26.57
N THR A 78 -4.45 14.23 26.49
CA THR A 78 -4.86 13.19 27.45
C THR A 78 -5.37 11.95 26.74
N VAL A 79 -5.07 10.80 27.31
CA VAL A 79 -5.64 9.51 26.92
C VAL A 79 -6.49 8.98 28.07
N THR A 80 -7.74 8.70 27.79
CA THR A 80 -8.71 8.21 28.77
C THR A 80 -9.26 6.86 28.31
N LEU A 81 -9.22 5.85 29.15
CA LEU A 81 -9.75 4.51 28.87
C LEU A 81 -10.85 4.20 29.90
N ARG A 82 -12.04 3.83 29.45
CA ARG A 82 -13.21 3.56 30.31
C ARG A 82 -13.54 4.73 31.26
N GLY A 83 -13.31 5.96 30.80
CA GLY A 83 -13.53 7.19 31.58
C GLY A 83 -12.39 7.53 32.55
N VAL A 84 -11.35 6.73 32.66
CA VAL A 84 -10.20 6.96 33.55
C VAL A 84 -8.99 7.44 32.74
N PRO A 85 -8.36 8.56 33.10
CA PRO A 85 -7.11 9.00 32.48
C PRO A 85 -6.02 7.95 32.70
N ILE A 86 -5.32 7.59 31.63
CA ILE A 86 -4.21 6.63 31.66
C ILE A 86 -2.96 7.23 31.04
N ARG A 87 -1.80 6.73 31.46
CA ARG A 87 -0.52 7.08 30.86
C ARG A 87 0.21 5.81 30.49
N LEU A 88 0.22 5.52 29.22
CA LEU A 88 0.89 4.36 28.63
C LEU A 88 2.38 4.69 28.44
N LYS A 89 3.25 3.89 29.05
CA LYS A 89 4.72 4.09 29.01
C LYS A 89 5.42 3.03 28.16
N SER A 90 4.72 1.95 27.86
CA SER A 90 5.25 0.82 27.09
C SER A 90 4.11 0.06 26.39
N PRO A 91 4.40 -0.72 25.33
CA PRO A 91 3.44 -1.63 24.73
C PRO A 91 2.87 -2.67 25.72
N LEU A 92 3.65 -3.07 26.73
CA LEU A 92 3.18 -3.97 27.79
C LEU A 92 2.10 -3.30 28.63
N ASP A 93 2.30 -2.02 29.00
CA ASP A 93 1.27 -1.24 29.72
C ASP A 93 -0.03 -1.16 28.91
N ALA A 94 0.05 -1.01 27.59
CA ALA A 94 -1.13 -0.98 26.73
C ALA A 94 -1.87 -2.33 26.74
N LEU A 95 -1.15 -3.43 26.59
CA LEU A 95 -1.71 -4.79 26.65
C LEU A 95 -2.34 -5.08 28.02
N GLU A 96 -1.69 -4.74 29.13
CA GLU A 96 -2.19 -4.88 30.49
C GLU A 96 -3.47 -4.05 30.71
N ASN A 97 -3.59 -2.90 30.08
CA ASN A 97 -4.79 -2.08 30.09
C ASN A 97 -5.90 -2.55 29.11
N GLY A 98 -5.66 -3.59 28.32
CA GLY A 98 -6.61 -4.16 27.39
C GLY A 98 -6.62 -3.49 26.02
N ILE A 99 -5.49 -2.95 25.60
CA ILE A 99 -5.30 -2.39 24.25
C ILE A 99 -4.30 -3.29 23.52
N ALA A 100 -4.71 -3.93 22.44
CA ALA A 100 -3.85 -4.71 21.55
C ALA A 100 -3.74 -4.04 20.17
N MET A 101 -2.61 -4.26 19.48
CA MET A 101 -2.37 -3.72 18.16
C MET A 101 -1.85 -4.80 17.22
N ILE A 102 -2.45 -4.88 16.04
CA ILE A 102 -1.96 -5.62 14.89
C ILE A 102 -1.23 -4.60 14.00
N HIS A 103 0.05 -4.84 13.79
CA HIS A 103 0.91 -3.96 13.00
C HIS A 103 0.79 -4.25 11.50
N GLN A 104 1.11 -3.27 10.67
CA GLN A 104 1.19 -3.42 9.22
C GLN A 104 2.24 -4.45 8.80
N GLU A 105 3.39 -4.48 9.50
CA GLU A 105 4.41 -5.51 9.32
C GLU A 105 4.20 -6.64 10.33
N LEU A 106 4.33 -7.89 9.86
CA LEU A 106 4.13 -9.07 10.70
C LEU A 106 5.27 -9.23 11.71
N ASN A 107 4.92 -9.24 12.99
CA ASN A 107 5.86 -9.36 14.12
C ASN A 107 5.86 -10.76 14.72
N LEU A 108 5.92 -11.80 13.87
CA LEU A 108 6.00 -13.19 14.28
C LEU A 108 7.44 -13.70 14.25
N MET A 109 7.77 -14.57 15.21
CA MET A 109 9.05 -15.27 15.27
C MET A 109 9.04 -16.44 14.27
N PRO A 110 9.80 -16.39 13.16
CA PRO A 110 9.65 -17.32 12.04
C PRO A 110 9.98 -18.76 12.38
N PHE A 111 10.92 -19.01 13.32
CA PHE A 111 11.39 -20.34 13.71
C PHE A 111 10.67 -20.93 14.93
N MET A 112 9.72 -20.23 15.49
CA MET A 112 8.84 -20.73 16.54
C MET A 112 7.55 -21.29 15.95
N SER A 113 6.88 -22.17 16.68
CA SER A 113 5.58 -22.70 16.30
C SER A 113 4.51 -21.58 16.36
N VAL A 114 3.39 -21.83 15.72
CA VAL A 114 2.22 -20.94 15.78
C VAL A 114 1.75 -20.74 17.22
N ALA A 115 1.63 -21.81 17.98
CA ALA A 115 1.21 -21.75 19.38
C ALA A 115 2.19 -20.95 20.25
N GLU A 116 3.50 -21.15 20.08
CA GLU A 116 4.51 -20.40 20.82
C GLU A 116 4.45 -18.89 20.49
N ASN A 117 4.20 -18.52 19.21
CA ASN A 117 4.02 -17.13 18.80
C ASN A 117 2.81 -16.46 19.45
N ILE A 118 1.69 -17.16 19.53
CA ILE A 118 0.43 -16.63 20.12
C ILE A 118 0.57 -16.39 21.61
N TRP A 119 1.20 -17.33 22.32
CA TRP A 119 1.27 -17.31 23.79
C TRP A 119 2.60 -16.82 24.35
N ILE A 120 3.45 -16.24 23.54
CA ILE A 120 4.77 -15.73 23.95
C ILE A 120 4.66 -14.89 25.24
N ARG A 121 5.50 -15.21 26.26
CA ARG A 121 5.49 -14.65 27.61
C ARG A 121 4.21 -14.96 28.42
N ARG A 122 3.32 -15.79 27.95
CA ARG A 122 2.09 -16.24 28.61
C ARG A 122 1.93 -17.76 28.53
N GLU A 123 3.02 -18.46 28.27
CA GLU A 123 3.03 -19.92 28.10
C GLU A 123 2.48 -20.58 29.37
N PRO A 124 1.58 -21.56 29.25
CA PRO A 124 1.16 -22.36 30.39
C PRO A 124 2.34 -23.15 30.94
N LEU A 125 2.48 -23.18 32.24
CA LEU A 125 3.58 -23.88 32.90
C LEU A 125 3.11 -25.12 33.66
N THR A 126 3.90 -26.19 33.56
CA THR A 126 3.75 -27.38 34.41
C THR A 126 4.02 -27.02 35.87
N ARG A 127 3.67 -27.94 36.81
CA ARG A 127 3.99 -27.78 38.24
C ARG A 127 5.50 -27.61 38.55
N PHE A 128 6.36 -27.98 37.61
CA PHE A 128 7.80 -27.87 37.76
C PHE A 128 8.39 -26.61 37.06
N GLY A 129 7.55 -25.74 36.53
CA GLY A 129 7.97 -24.48 35.86
C GLY A 129 8.43 -24.61 34.42
N PHE A 130 8.27 -25.79 33.81
CA PHE A 130 8.52 -25.97 32.37
C PHE A 130 7.28 -25.61 31.56
N VAL A 131 7.45 -25.22 30.29
CA VAL A 131 6.35 -24.95 29.38
C VAL A 131 5.55 -26.22 29.15
N ASP A 132 4.23 -26.13 29.32
CA ASP A 132 3.28 -27.22 29.01
C ASP A 132 2.80 -27.10 27.56
N HIS A 133 3.55 -27.68 26.61
CA HIS A 133 3.25 -27.66 25.17
C HIS A 133 1.88 -28.28 24.85
N ARG A 134 1.43 -29.30 25.60
CA ARG A 134 0.10 -29.90 25.36
C ARG A 134 -1.01 -28.91 25.68
N GLN A 135 -0.89 -28.22 26.81
CA GLN A 135 -1.86 -27.21 27.19
C GLN A 135 -1.79 -26.00 26.24
N LEU A 136 -0.58 -25.63 25.81
CA LEU A 136 -0.35 -24.55 24.86
C LEU A 136 -1.06 -24.81 23.52
N ASN A 137 -0.86 -25.98 22.93
CA ASN A 137 -1.49 -26.38 21.67
C ASN A 137 -3.02 -26.44 21.81
N ARG A 138 -3.54 -27.05 22.88
CA ARG A 138 -4.98 -27.10 23.12
C ARG A 138 -5.62 -25.72 23.22
N GLN A 139 -5.01 -24.78 23.96
CA GLN A 139 -5.50 -23.40 24.04
C GLN A 139 -5.49 -22.69 22.67
N THR A 140 -4.52 -23.00 21.83
CA THR A 140 -4.43 -22.49 20.46
C THR A 140 -5.54 -23.08 19.60
N GLU A 141 -5.81 -24.37 19.68
CA GLU A 141 -6.90 -25.04 18.98
C GLU A 141 -8.27 -24.48 19.37
N GLU A 142 -8.49 -24.24 20.68
CA GLU A 142 -9.71 -23.62 21.20
C GLU A 142 -9.89 -22.19 20.63
N LEU A 143 -8.82 -21.41 20.58
CA LEU A 143 -8.80 -20.07 19.99
C LEU A 143 -9.09 -20.12 18.49
N PHE A 144 -8.45 -21.00 17.75
CA PHE A 144 -8.64 -21.18 16.32
C PHE A 144 -10.02 -21.65 15.95
N THR A 145 -10.60 -22.57 16.73
CA THR A 145 -11.98 -22.99 16.56
C THR A 145 -12.94 -21.79 16.70
N ARG A 146 -12.73 -20.94 17.73
CA ARG A 146 -13.53 -19.73 17.93
C ARG A 146 -13.42 -18.75 16.76
N LEU A 147 -12.21 -18.58 16.16
CA LEU A 147 -11.94 -17.65 15.07
C LEU A 147 -12.16 -18.29 13.69
N ASN A 148 -12.55 -19.55 13.62
CA ASN A 148 -12.69 -20.34 12.40
C ASN A 148 -11.39 -20.33 11.55
N ILE A 149 -10.24 -20.50 12.21
CA ILE A 149 -8.91 -20.57 11.58
C ILE A 149 -8.50 -22.04 11.51
N ASP A 150 -8.12 -22.48 10.31
CA ASP A 150 -7.63 -23.84 10.06
C ASP A 150 -6.10 -23.82 9.85
N ILE A 151 -5.37 -23.79 10.95
CA ILE A 151 -3.90 -23.82 10.98
C ILE A 151 -3.47 -24.74 12.12
N ASP A 152 -2.52 -25.63 11.86
CA ASP A 152 -1.94 -26.52 12.88
C ASP A 152 -1.08 -25.68 13.88
N PRO A 153 -1.37 -25.74 15.20
CA PRO A 153 -0.60 -25.02 16.23
C PRO A 153 0.89 -25.36 16.29
N GLU A 154 1.28 -26.55 15.85
CA GLU A 154 2.68 -27.03 15.95
C GLU A 154 3.55 -26.62 14.77
N VAL A 155 2.96 -26.13 13.68
CA VAL A 155 3.69 -25.73 12.48
C VAL A 155 4.53 -24.49 12.72
N GLN A 156 5.74 -24.45 12.19
CA GLN A 156 6.59 -23.26 12.24
C GLN A 156 6.02 -22.13 11.36
N VAL A 157 6.04 -20.91 11.88
CA VAL A 157 5.52 -19.72 11.20
C VAL A 157 6.22 -19.46 9.85
N SER A 158 7.52 -19.80 9.74
CA SER A 158 8.29 -19.66 8.49
C SER A 158 7.71 -20.43 7.30
N THR A 159 6.98 -21.53 7.55
CA THR A 159 6.40 -22.39 6.49
C THR A 159 5.02 -21.92 6.03
N LEU A 160 4.43 -20.96 6.75
CA LEU A 160 3.09 -20.45 6.44
C LEU A 160 3.10 -19.43 5.29
N SER A 161 2.01 -19.37 4.55
CA SER A 161 1.73 -18.26 3.61
C SER A 161 1.64 -16.91 4.34
N VAL A 162 1.80 -15.83 3.62
CA VAL A 162 1.67 -14.47 4.20
C VAL A 162 0.28 -14.26 4.81
N ALA A 163 -0.76 -14.74 4.14
CA ALA A 163 -2.13 -14.67 4.63
C ALA A 163 -2.34 -15.48 5.92
N SER A 164 -1.81 -16.72 5.98
CA SER A 164 -1.87 -17.54 7.19
C SER A 164 -1.13 -16.87 8.37
N ARG A 165 0.02 -16.25 8.11
CA ARG A 165 0.74 -15.46 9.13
C ARG A 165 -0.10 -14.29 9.62
N GLN A 166 -0.82 -13.60 8.74
CA GLN A 166 -1.73 -12.53 9.12
C GLN A 166 -2.84 -13.04 10.06
N MET A 167 -3.43 -14.21 9.78
CA MET A 167 -4.41 -14.84 10.65
C MET A 167 -3.84 -15.21 12.03
N VAL A 168 -2.58 -15.65 12.09
CA VAL A 168 -1.87 -15.91 13.36
C VAL A 168 -1.66 -14.60 14.16
N GLU A 169 -1.29 -13.49 13.52
CA GLU A 169 -1.18 -12.17 14.21
C GLU A 169 -2.53 -11.71 14.76
N ILE A 170 -3.62 -11.90 14.02
CA ILE A 170 -4.98 -11.58 14.49
C ILE A 170 -5.32 -12.45 15.70
N ALA A 171 -5.10 -13.76 15.62
CA ALA A 171 -5.35 -14.69 16.73
C ALA A 171 -4.51 -14.32 17.96
N LYS A 172 -3.24 -13.97 17.79
CA LYS A 172 -2.34 -13.48 18.84
C LYS A 172 -2.93 -12.23 19.52
N ALA A 173 -3.36 -11.22 18.75
CA ALA A 173 -3.96 -10.01 19.31
C ALA A 173 -5.26 -10.31 20.09
N VAL A 174 -6.12 -11.16 19.54
CA VAL A 174 -7.37 -11.58 20.18
C VAL A 174 -7.13 -12.39 21.47
N SER A 175 -6.03 -13.18 21.54
CA SER A 175 -5.67 -13.99 22.71
C SER A 175 -5.37 -13.17 23.96
N TYR A 176 -5.19 -11.85 23.86
CA TYR A 176 -5.00 -10.96 25.01
C TYR A 176 -6.30 -10.54 25.70
N ASP A 177 -7.48 -10.97 25.18
CA ASP A 177 -8.79 -10.57 25.69
C ASP A 177 -8.91 -9.05 25.88
N SER A 178 -8.51 -8.32 24.85
CA SER A 178 -8.43 -6.85 24.88
C SER A 178 -9.79 -6.21 24.67
N ASP A 179 -10.03 -5.04 25.30
CA ASP A 179 -11.24 -4.24 25.10
C ASP A 179 -11.13 -3.36 23.84
N VAL A 180 -9.89 -2.95 23.48
CA VAL A 180 -9.58 -2.15 22.30
C VAL A 180 -8.62 -2.92 21.40
N LEU A 181 -8.97 -3.06 20.13
CA LEU A 181 -8.13 -3.69 19.13
C LEU A 181 -7.83 -2.69 18.01
N ILE A 182 -6.55 -2.45 17.78
CA ILE A 182 -6.06 -1.61 16.69
C ILE A 182 -5.63 -2.52 15.55
N MET A 183 -6.09 -2.25 14.34
CA MET A 183 -5.72 -2.98 13.12
C MET A 183 -5.16 -1.98 12.10
N ASP A 184 -3.85 -2.08 11.82
CA ASP A 184 -3.18 -1.20 10.86
C ASP A 184 -2.99 -1.91 9.53
N GLU A 185 -3.81 -1.58 8.54
CA GLU A 185 -3.87 -2.15 7.19
C GLU A 185 -3.89 -3.69 7.15
N PRO A 186 -4.80 -4.36 7.90
CA PRO A 186 -4.74 -5.81 8.11
C PRO A 186 -5.03 -6.64 6.84
N THR A 187 -5.50 -6.01 5.77
CA THR A 187 -5.88 -6.66 4.50
C THR A 187 -4.86 -6.47 3.40
N SER A 188 -3.70 -5.88 3.66
CA SER A 188 -2.72 -5.53 2.63
C SER A 188 -2.18 -6.74 1.84
N ALA A 189 -2.17 -7.93 2.47
CA ALA A 189 -1.63 -9.17 1.90
C ALA A 189 -2.70 -10.29 1.77
N LEU A 190 -3.99 -9.95 1.92
CA LEU A 190 -5.09 -10.91 1.90
C LEU A 190 -5.82 -10.91 0.56
N THR A 191 -6.27 -12.10 0.13
CA THR A 191 -7.22 -12.29 -0.97
C THR A 191 -8.62 -11.83 -0.55
N GLU A 192 -9.54 -11.63 -1.51
CA GLU A 192 -10.93 -11.23 -1.22
C GLU A 192 -11.63 -12.22 -0.27
N THR A 193 -11.40 -13.53 -0.42
CA THR A 193 -11.97 -14.56 0.45
C THR A 193 -11.46 -14.43 1.89
N GLU A 194 -10.17 -14.17 2.05
CA GLU A 194 -9.54 -13.97 3.36
C GLU A 194 -9.97 -12.64 4.01
N VAL A 195 -10.18 -11.59 3.21
CA VAL A 195 -10.77 -10.31 3.68
C VAL A 195 -12.18 -10.53 4.22
N ALA A 196 -13.02 -11.28 3.51
CA ALA A 196 -14.36 -11.63 3.96
C ALA A 196 -14.34 -12.40 5.29
N HIS A 197 -13.39 -13.34 5.46
CA HIS A 197 -13.18 -14.05 6.72
C HIS A 197 -12.74 -13.10 7.85
N LEU A 198 -11.76 -12.22 7.60
CA LEU A 198 -11.36 -11.20 8.58
C LEU A 198 -12.54 -10.33 9.01
N PHE A 199 -13.39 -9.91 8.08
CA PHE A 199 -14.57 -9.10 8.40
C PHE A 199 -15.59 -9.85 9.23
N ALA A 200 -15.72 -11.18 9.04
CA ALA A 200 -16.54 -12.00 9.92
C ALA A 200 -15.99 -12.02 11.36
N ILE A 201 -14.67 -12.16 11.52
CA ILE A 201 -13.99 -12.07 12.83
C ILE A 201 -14.23 -10.69 13.48
N ILE A 202 -14.06 -9.60 12.71
CA ILE A 202 -14.30 -8.22 13.19
C ILE A 202 -15.75 -8.05 13.68
N ARG A 203 -16.73 -8.54 12.92
CA ARG A 203 -18.16 -8.47 13.31
C ARG A 203 -18.44 -9.26 14.59
N ASP A 204 -17.80 -10.42 14.76
CA ASP A 204 -17.93 -11.22 15.99
C ASP A 204 -17.31 -10.49 17.18
N LEU A 205 -16.08 -9.98 17.09
CA LEU A 205 -15.42 -9.21 18.14
C LEU A 205 -16.21 -7.94 18.52
N ARG A 206 -16.75 -7.24 17.52
CA ARG A 206 -17.66 -6.10 17.73
C ARG A 206 -18.89 -6.50 18.55
N SER A 207 -19.53 -7.64 18.22
CA SER A 207 -20.71 -8.13 18.93
C SER A 207 -20.41 -8.47 20.40
N GLN A 208 -19.15 -8.81 20.73
CA GLN A 208 -18.66 -9.05 22.10
C GLN A 208 -18.34 -7.75 22.85
N GLY A 209 -18.56 -6.57 22.25
CA GLY A 209 -18.34 -5.26 22.85
C GLY A 209 -16.90 -4.74 22.75
N ILE A 210 -16.05 -5.36 21.94
CA ILE A 210 -14.71 -4.89 21.67
C ILE A 210 -14.78 -3.65 20.75
N GLY A 211 -14.08 -2.57 21.13
CA GLY A 211 -13.92 -1.39 20.29
C GLY A 211 -12.76 -1.59 19.34
N ILE A 212 -12.98 -1.39 18.04
CA ILE A 212 -11.97 -1.64 17.00
C ILE A 212 -11.60 -0.34 16.33
N ILE A 213 -10.29 -0.03 16.28
CA ILE A 213 -9.74 1.04 15.45
C ILE A 213 -9.17 0.39 14.20
N TYR A 214 -9.72 0.75 13.04
CA TYR A 214 -9.38 0.14 11.77
C TYR A 214 -8.74 1.17 10.84
N ILE A 215 -7.49 0.95 10.44
CA ILE A 215 -6.78 1.80 9.50
C ILE A 215 -6.76 1.13 8.16
N THR A 216 -7.25 1.82 7.13
CA THR A 216 -7.19 1.37 5.75
C THR A 216 -7.17 2.58 4.80
N HIS A 217 -6.58 2.37 3.63
CA HIS A 217 -6.70 3.28 2.50
C HIS A 217 -7.69 2.79 1.45
N LYS A 218 -8.26 1.59 1.64
CA LYS A 218 -9.23 0.97 0.74
C LYS A 218 -10.65 1.41 1.09
N MET A 219 -11.22 2.31 0.29
CA MET A 219 -12.55 2.87 0.54
C MET A 219 -13.65 1.81 0.63
N ASN A 220 -13.57 0.73 -0.16
CA ASN A 220 -14.59 -0.32 -0.13
C ASN A 220 -14.66 -1.01 1.23
N GLU A 221 -13.51 -1.30 1.84
CA GLU A 221 -13.43 -1.90 3.17
C GLU A 221 -14.06 -1.00 4.25
N LEU A 222 -13.81 0.30 4.15
CA LEU A 222 -14.35 1.29 5.07
C LEU A 222 -15.88 1.27 5.11
N PHE A 223 -16.54 1.34 3.95
CA PHE A 223 -18.01 1.34 3.87
C PHE A 223 -18.63 -0.02 4.23
N GLU A 224 -17.87 -1.11 4.18
CA GLU A 224 -18.36 -2.43 4.55
C GLU A 224 -18.29 -2.70 6.05
N ILE A 225 -17.27 -2.20 6.76
CA ILE A 225 -17.00 -2.62 8.13
C ILE A 225 -17.15 -1.50 9.15
N ALA A 226 -16.92 -0.23 8.79
CA ALA A 226 -16.88 0.86 9.75
C ALA A 226 -18.27 1.41 10.10
N ASP A 227 -18.47 1.70 11.40
CA ASP A 227 -19.66 2.41 11.89
C ASP A 227 -19.45 3.93 11.75
N GLU A 228 -18.25 4.40 12.08
CA GLU A 228 -17.84 5.79 11.99
C GLU A 228 -16.37 5.87 11.57
N PHE A 229 -15.97 7.00 11.04
CA PHE A 229 -14.59 7.24 10.69
C PHE A 229 -14.16 8.68 10.98
N SER A 230 -12.91 8.82 11.36
CA SER A 230 -12.23 10.10 11.51
C SER A 230 -11.26 10.34 10.39
N VAL A 231 -11.26 11.56 9.86
CA VAL A 231 -10.33 12.00 8.82
C VAL A 231 -9.21 12.82 9.43
N PHE A 232 -7.98 12.45 9.09
CA PHE A 232 -6.75 13.15 9.47
C PHE A 232 -6.05 13.70 8.23
N ARG A 233 -5.48 14.90 8.36
CA ARG A 233 -4.71 15.54 7.30
C ARG A 233 -3.62 16.42 7.90
N ASP A 234 -2.38 16.24 7.41
CA ASP A 234 -1.22 17.04 7.83
C ASP A 234 -1.03 17.11 9.37
N GLY A 235 -1.22 15.97 10.05
CA GLY A 235 -1.12 15.87 11.50
C GLY A 235 -2.28 16.44 12.29
N ARG A 236 -3.38 16.84 11.65
CA ARG A 236 -4.56 17.45 12.27
C ARG A 236 -5.81 16.61 12.12
N TYR A 237 -6.68 16.71 13.10
CA TYR A 237 -8.02 16.14 13.04
C TYR A 237 -8.93 17.06 12.20
N ILE A 238 -9.62 16.48 11.20
CA ILE A 238 -10.52 17.23 10.30
C ILE A 238 -11.97 17.05 10.72
N GLY A 239 -12.38 15.84 11.09
CA GLY A 239 -13.74 15.54 11.50
C GLY A 239 -14.00 14.05 11.68
N THR A 240 -15.10 13.74 12.40
CA THR A 240 -15.64 12.37 12.54
C THR A 240 -17.04 12.34 11.94
N HIS A 241 -17.34 11.31 11.17
CA HIS A 241 -18.62 11.11 10.49
C HIS A 241 -19.10 9.67 10.63
N LEU A 242 -20.42 9.48 10.63
CA LEU A 242 -20.99 8.15 10.49
C LEU A 242 -20.79 7.66 9.05
N SER A 243 -20.57 6.36 8.87
CA SER A 243 -20.36 5.78 7.53
C SER A 243 -21.59 5.94 6.62
N THR A 244 -22.78 6.12 7.21
CA THR A 244 -24.05 6.34 6.49
C THR A 244 -24.24 7.76 5.99
N ASP A 245 -23.54 8.75 6.55
CA ASP A 245 -23.84 10.18 6.37
C ASP A 245 -22.93 10.83 5.32
N VAL A 246 -21.97 10.11 4.78
CA VAL A 246 -20.92 10.67 3.93
C VAL A 246 -20.66 9.81 2.71
N THR A 247 -20.46 10.45 1.58
CA THR A 247 -20.11 9.81 0.32
C THR A 247 -18.60 9.63 0.19
N ARG A 248 -18.19 8.71 -0.70
CA ARG A 248 -16.78 8.47 -1.04
C ARG A 248 -16.05 9.76 -1.45
N ASP A 249 -16.69 10.60 -2.27
CA ASP A 249 -16.11 11.82 -2.78
C ASP A 249 -15.90 12.87 -1.66
N GLU A 250 -16.79 12.92 -0.68
CA GLU A 250 -16.65 13.80 0.48
C GLU A 250 -15.49 13.37 1.36
N ILE A 251 -15.31 12.07 1.60
CA ILE A 251 -14.16 11.55 2.34
C ILE A 251 -12.86 11.94 1.64
N ILE A 252 -12.78 11.73 0.33
CA ILE A 252 -11.60 12.07 -0.47
C ILE A 252 -11.31 13.58 -0.37
N ARG A 253 -12.32 14.44 -0.48
CA ARG A 253 -12.15 15.90 -0.31
C ARG A 253 -11.60 16.26 1.07
N MET A 254 -12.11 15.64 2.13
CA MET A 254 -11.63 15.87 3.50
C MET A 254 -10.17 15.42 3.67
N MET A 255 -9.81 14.28 3.10
CA MET A 255 -8.44 13.74 3.18
C MET A 255 -7.43 14.62 2.46
N VAL A 256 -7.75 15.06 1.25
CA VAL A 256 -6.82 15.79 0.36
C VAL A 256 -6.88 17.31 0.57
N GLY A 257 -8.00 17.83 1.07
CA GLY A 257 -8.16 19.26 1.38
C GLY A 257 -8.27 20.19 0.17
N ARG A 258 -8.36 19.62 -1.02
CA ARG A 258 -8.62 20.33 -2.27
C ARG A 258 -9.79 19.66 -2.96
N GLU A 259 -10.58 20.39 -3.72
CA GLU A 259 -11.49 19.77 -4.68
C GLU A 259 -10.63 18.95 -5.66
N ILE A 260 -10.63 17.63 -5.50
CA ILE A 260 -10.16 16.74 -6.55
C ILE A 260 -11.28 16.75 -7.58
N THR A 261 -11.28 17.77 -8.41
CA THR A 261 -12.25 17.94 -9.50
C THR A 261 -12.17 16.80 -10.51
N GLN A 262 -11.05 16.06 -10.52
CA GLN A 262 -10.91 14.80 -11.26
C GLN A 262 -9.86 13.90 -10.58
N LEU A 263 -10.28 12.76 -10.12
CA LEU A 263 -9.36 11.69 -9.63
C LEU A 263 -8.42 11.23 -10.77
N PHE A 264 -8.90 11.36 -11.99
CA PHE A 264 -8.18 11.05 -13.22
C PHE A 264 -8.16 12.28 -14.13
N PRO A 265 -7.12 13.15 -14.04
CA PRO A 265 -7.01 14.40 -14.79
C PRO A 265 -6.60 14.13 -16.26
N LYS A 266 -7.32 13.26 -16.93
CA LYS A 266 -7.10 12.94 -18.34
C LYS A 266 -7.60 14.08 -19.22
N GLU A 267 -6.70 14.64 -20.01
CA GLU A 267 -7.01 15.59 -21.07
C GLU A 267 -7.05 14.86 -22.42
N VAL A 268 -7.91 15.28 -23.31
CA VAL A 268 -7.89 14.81 -24.69
C VAL A 268 -6.69 15.44 -25.39
N VAL A 269 -5.74 14.61 -25.78
CA VAL A 269 -4.51 15.02 -26.46
C VAL A 269 -4.58 14.57 -27.91
N PRO A 270 -4.08 15.37 -28.90
CA PRO A 270 -3.93 14.91 -30.26
C PRO A 270 -3.02 13.68 -30.32
N ILE A 271 -3.53 12.58 -30.83
CA ILE A 271 -2.77 11.34 -31.02
C ILE A 271 -2.03 11.43 -32.35
N GLY A 272 -0.70 11.18 -32.31
CA GLY A 272 0.19 11.26 -33.46
C GLY A 272 0.41 9.92 -34.17
N GLU A 273 1.58 9.79 -34.80
CA GLU A 273 2.00 8.60 -35.52
C GLU A 273 2.33 7.43 -34.59
N VAL A 274 2.36 6.22 -35.14
CA VAL A 274 2.77 5.01 -34.42
C VAL A 274 4.24 5.09 -34.06
N VAL A 275 4.54 5.05 -32.76
CA VAL A 275 5.91 5.08 -32.22
C VAL A 275 6.40 3.67 -31.89
N LEU A 276 5.54 2.82 -31.33
CA LEU A 276 5.82 1.43 -30.99
C LEU A 276 4.84 0.52 -31.71
N SER A 277 5.37 -0.53 -32.36
CA SER A 277 4.55 -1.61 -32.91
C SER A 277 5.09 -2.95 -32.44
N VAL A 278 4.25 -3.75 -31.83
CA VAL A 278 4.54 -5.10 -31.35
C VAL A 278 3.72 -6.07 -32.17
N LYS A 279 4.35 -7.11 -32.77
CA LYS A 279 3.69 -8.10 -33.62
C LYS A 279 4.04 -9.51 -33.21
N ASP A 280 3.02 -10.30 -32.94
CA ASP A 280 3.08 -11.71 -32.62
C ASP A 280 4.14 -12.05 -31.56
N LEU A 281 4.30 -11.13 -30.58
CA LEU A 281 5.29 -11.28 -29.52
C LEU A 281 4.90 -12.43 -28.60
N ALA A 282 5.88 -13.27 -28.29
CA ALA A 282 5.67 -14.41 -27.40
C ALA A 282 6.87 -14.65 -26.48
N LEU A 283 6.56 -15.19 -25.30
CA LEU A 283 7.52 -15.73 -24.35
C LEU A 283 7.05 -17.15 -23.96
N ASN A 284 7.86 -18.15 -24.29
CA ASN A 284 7.48 -19.55 -24.12
C ASN A 284 6.98 -19.88 -22.72
N GLY A 285 5.78 -20.47 -22.62
CA GLY A 285 5.15 -20.84 -21.35
C GLY A 285 4.56 -19.70 -20.53
N VAL A 286 4.65 -18.45 -21.00
CA VAL A 286 4.16 -17.26 -20.27
C VAL A 286 3.08 -16.53 -21.05
N PHE A 287 3.35 -16.11 -22.28
CA PHE A 287 2.37 -15.45 -23.15
C PHE A 287 2.64 -15.71 -24.63
N SER A 288 1.62 -15.54 -25.47
CA SER A 288 1.71 -15.72 -26.93
C SER A 288 0.81 -14.75 -27.69
N ASP A 289 1.16 -14.53 -28.96
CA ASP A 289 0.33 -13.79 -29.94
C ASP A 289 -0.02 -12.35 -29.51
N ILE A 290 0.88 -11.66 -28.82
CA ILE A 290 0.66 -10.28 -28.41
C ILE A 290 0.96 -9.33 -29.56
N THR A 291 -0.10 -8.67 -30.06
CA THR A 291 -0.01 -7.72 -31.18
C THR A 291 -0.77 -6.44 -30.84
N PHE A 292 -0.06 -5.30 -30.84
CA PHE A 292 -0.63 -3.97 -30.66
C PHE A 292 0.35 -2.89 -31.14
N ASP A 293 -0.17 -1.67 -31.26
CA ASP A 293 0.61 -0.47 -31.54
C ASP A 293 0.34 0.62 -30.48
N VAL A 294 1.29 1.51 -30.29
CA VAL A 294 1.13 2.71 -29.45
C VAL A 294 1.61 3.94 -30.22
N ARG A 295 0.84 5.02 -30.13
CA ARG A 295 1.07 6.25 -30.89
C ARG A 295 1.64 7.35 -30.01
N ALA A 296 2.30 8.32 -30.62
CA ALA A 296 2.78 9.49 -29.90
C ALA A 296 1.63 10.23 -29.21
N GLY A 297 1.75 10.51 -27.92
CA GLY A 297 0.71 11.18 -27.13
C GLY A 297 -0.43 10.26 -26.66
N GLU A 298 -0.41 8.99 -27.02
CA GLU A 298 -1.40 7.99 -26.58
C GLU A 298 -1.05 7.41 -25.22
N ILE A 299 -2.06 7.14 -24.40
CA ILE A 299 -1.96 6.29 -23.22
C ILE A 299 -2.73 5.00 -23.53
N LEU A 300 -1.99 3.92 -23.79
CA LEU A 300 -2.54 2.57 -23.93
C LEU A 300 -2.59 1.93 -22.55
N GLY A 301 -3.78 1.67 -22.03
CA GLY A 301 -3.99 0.90 -20.82
C GLY A 301 -3.88 -0.60 -21.08
N ILE A 302 -3.29 -1.35 -20.18
CA ILE A 302 -3.31 -2.82 -20.20
C ILE A 302 -4.03 -3.30 -18.95
N ALA A 303 -5.19 -3.94 -19.14
CA ALA A 303 -6.03 -4.52 -18.10
C ALA A 303 -5.97 -6.06 -18.12
N GLY A 304 -6.38 -6.69 -17.04
CA GLY A 304 -6.47 -8.15 -16.90
C GLY A 304 -6.38 -8.59 -15.45
N LEU A 305 -6.71 -9.84 -15.16
CA LEU A 305 -6.60 -10.41 -13.81
C LEU A 305 -5.14 -10.59 -13.39
N VAL A 306 -4.90 -10.73 -12.09
CA VAL A 306 -3.58 -11.07 -11.55
C VAL A 306 -3.11 -12.39 -12.18
N GLY A 307 -1.86 -12.42 -12.66
CA GLY A 307 -1.30 -13.58 -13.36
C GLY A 307 -1.66 -13.67 -14.85
N SER A 308 -2.32 -12.66 -15.43
CA SER A 308 -2.64 -12.65 -16.88
C SER A 308 -1.41 -12.44 -17.80
N GLY A 309 -0.22 -12.13 -17.26
CA GLY A 309 1.02 -11.96 -18.03
C GLY A 309 1.34 -10.50 -18.44
N ARG A 310 0.59 -9.52 -17.94
CA ARG A 310 0.76 -8.08 -18.28
C ARG A 310 2.18 -7.57 -18.06
N SER A 311 2.71 -7.77 -16.84
CA SER A 311 4.08 -7.36 -16.46
C SER A 311 5.13 -8.07 -17.31
N ASN A 312 4.94 -9.36 -17.60
CA ASN A 312 5.87 -10.11 -18.45
C ASN A 312 5.94 -9.57 -19.89
N VAL A 313 4.81 -9.11 -20.44
CA VAL A 313 4.80 -8.43 -21.75
C VAL A 313 5.61 -7.13 -21.69
N ALA A 314 5.43 -6.32 -20.65
CA ALA A 314 6.18 -5.08 -20.45
C ALA A 314 7.68 -5.34 -20.29
N GLU A 315 8.05 -6.31 -19.46
CA GLU A 315 9.44 -6.74 -19.26
C GLU A 315 10.10 -7.23 -20.55
N THR A 316 9.34 -7.99 -21.35
CA THR A 316 9.83 -8.51 -22.63
C THR A 316 10.03 -7.38 -23.65
N ILE A 317 9.10 -6.43 -23.75
CA ILE A 317 9.23 -5.25 -24.62
C ILE A 317 10.41 -4.40 -24.20
N PHE A 318 10.71 -4.29 -22.91
CA PHE A 318 11.84 -3.54 -22.39
C PHE A 318 13.16 -4.32 -22.43
N GLY A 319 13.14 -5.62 -22.77
CA GLY A 319 14.34 -6.45 -22.88
C GLY A 319 14.90 -6.96 -21.56
N VAL A 320 14.08 -6.98 -20.47
CA VAL A 320 14.44 -7.66 -19.21
C VAL A 320 14.49 -9.17 -19.44
N THR A 321 13.47 -9.70 -20.11
CA THR A 321 13.40 -11.09 -20.56
C THR A 321 13.32 -11.13 -22.08
N PRO A 322 14.24 -11.77 -22.78
CA PRO A 322 14.22 -11.82 -24.25
C PRO A 322 12.97 -12.54 -24.78
N ALA A 323 12.37 -11.99 -25.83
CA ALA A 323 11.24 -12.62 -26.50
C ALA A 323 11.65 -13.97 -27.12
N SER A 324 10.75 -14.94 -27.11
CA SER A 324 10.95 -16.23 -27.78
C SER A 324 10.65 -16.13 -29.29
N SER A 325 9.70 -15.27 -29.68
CA SER A 325 9.34 -14.98 -31.07
C SER A 325 8.59 -13.65 -31.17
N GLY A 326 8.31 -13.23 -32.41
CA GLY A 326 7.65 -11.98 -32.72
C GLY A 326 8.62 -10.87 -33.11
N SER A 327 8.12 -9.64 -33.24
CA SER A 327 8.94 -8.49 -33.63
C SER A 327 8.47 -7.21 -32.95
N ILE A 328 9.44 -6.33 -32.64
CA ILE A 328 9.22 -4.99 -32.11
C ILE A 328 9.74 -4.00 -33.11
N SER A 329 8.97 -2.97 -33.42
CA SER A 329 9.37 -1.87 -34.28
C SER A 329 9.19 -0.53 -33.58
N ILE A 330 10.16 0.35 -33.66
CA ILE A 330 10.15 1.70 -33.10
C ILE A 330 10.24 2.70 -34.27
N ASN A 331 9.28 3.62 -34.38
CA ASN A 331 9.15 4.56 -35.48
C ASN A 331 9.20 3.86 -36.87
N GLY A 332 8.57 2.70 -36.99
CA GLY A 332 8.51 1.89 -38.24
C GLY A 332 9.79 1.08 -38.53
N ILE A 333 10.81 1.15 -37.71
CA ILE A 333 12.07 0.39 -37.88
C ILE A 333 12.02 -0.80 -36.91
N GLN A 334 12.18 -2.00 -37.43
CA GLN A 334 12.29 -3.20 -36.60
C GLN A 334 13.61 -3.17 -35.83
N VAL A 335 13.51 -3.46 -34.52
CA VAL A 335 14.61 -3.42 -33.58
C VAL A 335 14.67 -4.73 -32.81
N ASP A 336 15.88 -5.18 -32.50
CA ASP A 336 16.10 -6.32 -31.61
C ASP A 336 16.39 -5.81 -30.20
N ILE A 337 15.40 -5.90 -29.32
CA ILE A 337 15.51 -5.47 -27.94
C ILE A 337 16.03 -6.65 -27.09
N SER A 338 17.34 -6.82 -27.12
CA SER A 338 18.03 -7.92 -26.43
C SER A 338 18.39 -7.61 -24.96
N SER A 339 18.25 -6.35 -24.54
CA SER A 339 18.54 -5.92 -23.16
C SER A 339 17.90 -4.57 -22.83
N PRO A 340 17.74 -4.23 -21.54
CA PRO A 340 17.28 -2.90 -21.11
C PRO A 340 18.13 -1.75 -21.63
N THR A 341 19.44 -1.95 -21.78
CA THR A 341 20.35 -0.94 -22.35
C THR A 341 19.96 -0.59 -23.78
N VAL A 342 19.66 -1.59 -24.61
CA VAL A 342 19.18 -1.38 -25.97
C VAL A 342 17.85 -0.64 -25.99
N ALA A 343 16.90 -1.02 -25.12
CA ALA A 343 15.61 -0.33 -24.99
C ALA A 343 15.79 1.16 -24.65
N ILE A 344 16.67 1.48 -23.70
CA ILE A 344 16.98 2.88 -23.31
C ILE A 344 17.57 3.66 -24.50
N GLN A 345 18.49 3.06 -25.26
CA GLN A 345 19.08 3.69 -26.46
C GLN A 345 18.03 4.00 -27.52
N HIS A 346 16.96 3.20 -27.60
CA HIS A 346 15.82 3.46 -28.48
C HIS A 346 14.77 4.40 -27.87
N GLY A 347 15.06 5.03 -26.73
CA GLY A 347 14.19 6.02 -26.10
C GLY A 347 13.03 5.41 -25.31
N MET A 348 13.18 4.21 -24.80
CA MET A 348 12.22 3.56 -23.91
C MET A 348 12.60 3.76 -22.46
N ALA A 349 11.60 3.81 -21.59
CA ALA A 349 11.73 3.83 -20.14
C ALA A 349 10.71 2.88 -19.52
N PHE A 350 11.07 2.25 -18.41
CA PHE A 350 10.21 1.27 -17.75
C PHE A 350 10.21 1.44 -16.23
N ILE A 351 9.04 1.67 -15.67
CA ILE A 351 8.79 1.67 -14.23
C ILE A 351 8.14 0.34 -13.88
N THR A 352 8.83 -0.42 -13.03
CA THR A 352 8.46 -1.77 -12.60
C THR A 352 7.40 -1.76 -11.50
N GLU A 353 6.65 -2.86 -11.37
CA GLU A 353 5.58 -3.04 -10.39
C GLU A 353 6.07 -2.86 -8.95
N ASP A 354 7.18 -3.53 -8.58
CA ASP A 354 7.72 -3.43 -7.23
C ASP A 354 8.76 -2.31 -7.13
N ARG A 355 8.31 -1.21 -6.51
CA ARG A 355 9.15 -0.04 -6.27
C ARG A 355 10.32 -0.32 -5.33
N LYS A 356 10.14 -1.22 -4.35
CA LYS A 356 11.12 -1.48 -3.29
C LYS A 356 12.18 -2.51 -3.69
N GLU A 357 11.77 -3.55 -4.43
CA GLU A 357 12.67 -4.64 -4.82
C GLU A 357 13.37 -4.38 -6.15
N THR A 358 12.64 -3.87 -7.15
CA THR A 358 13.15 -3.71 -8.51
C THR A 358 13.24 -2.25 -8.97
N GLY A 359 12.57 -1.34 -8.27
CA GLY A 359 12.51 0.07 -8.64
C GLY A 359 13.62 0.91 -8.04
N CYS A 360 13.55 1.23 -6.76
CA CYS A 360 14.48 2.11 -6.05
C CYS A 360 15.58 1.33 -5.32
N LEU A 361 16.78 1.89 -5.28
CA LEU A 361 17.82 1.46 -4.37
C LEU A 361 17.63 2.22 -3.04
N LEU A 362 16.86 1.62 -2.11
CA LEU A 362 16.36 2.30 -0.91
C LEU A 362 17.47 2.84 0.01
N SER A 363 18.62 2.15 0.08
CA SER A 363 19.79 2.55 0.88
C SER A 363 20.59 3.71 0.30
N LEU A 364 20.38 4.04 -0.97
CA LEU A 364 21.02 5.15 -1.65
C LEU A 364 20.18 6.44 -1.53
N ASP A 365 20.82 7.58 -1.75
CA ASP A 365 20.17 8.87 -1.72
C ASP A 365 19.33 9.14 -2.99
N ILE A 366 18.61 10.26 -2.99
CA ILE A 366 17.73 10.66 -4.09
C ILE A 366 18.52 10.93 -5.36
N GLN A 367 19.65 11.63 -5.24
CA GLN A 367 20.50 11.94 -6.40
C GLN A 367 21.07 10.68 -7.02
N GLU A 368 21.64 9.79 -6.22
CA GLU A 368 22.17 8.49 -6.66
C GLU A 368 21.10 7.67 -7.37
N ASN A 369 19.87 7.62 -6.82
CA ASN A 369 18.76 6.96 -7.46
C ASN A 369 18.37 7.59 -8.80
N MET A 370 18.24 8.90 -8.88
CA MET A 370 17.83 9.59 -10.11
C MET A 370 18.85 9.46 -11.23
N GLN A 371 20.15 9.52 -10.92
CA GLN A 371 21.22 9.55 -11.91
C GLN A 371 21.49 8.20 -12.61
N LEU A 372 21.04 7.08 -12.04
CA LEU A 372 21.43 5.73 -12.49
C LEU A 372 21.25 5.49 -13.99
N ALA A 373 20.10 5.89 -14.56
CA ALA A 373 19.78 5.62 -15.95
C ALA A 373 20.55 6.51 -16.95
N VAL A 374 21.22 7.58 -16.50
CA VAL A 374 21.93 8.54 -17.36
C VAL A 374 23.43 8.68 -17.07
N LEU A 375 23.88 8.00 -16.02
CA LEU A 375 25.24 8.14 -15.52
C LEU A 375 26.30 7.82 -16.57
N GLN A 376 26.18 6.67 -17.24
CA GLN A 376 27.17 6.22 -18.23
C GLN A 376 27.12 7.04 -19.53
N ASP A 377 25.95 7.21 -20.11
CA ASP A 377 25.83 7.73 -21.47
C ASP A 377 25.96 9.26 -21.57
N LYS A 378 25.45 9.99 -20.58
CA LYS A 378 25.35 11.45 -20.66
C LYS A 378 26.36 12.20 -19.80
N TYR A 379 26.77 11.62 -18.67
CA TYR A 379 27.56 12.35 -17.68
C TYR A 379 28.91 11.74 -17.33
N THR A 380 29.27 10.62 -17.97
CA THR A 380 30.60 10.00 -17.84
C THR A 380 31.42 10.20 -19.12
N ARG A 381 32.62 10.77 -18.98
CA ARG A 381 33.56 10.94 -20.08
C ARG A 381 34.92 10.43 -19.64
N PHE A 382 35.52 9.53 -20.43
CA PHE A 382 36.82 8.89 -20.10
C PHE A 382 36.85 8.27 -18.68
N GLY A 383 35.75 7.74 -18.21
CA GLY A 383 35.65 7.15 -16.86
C GLY A 383 35.42 8.16 -15.72
N PHE A 384 35.38 9.47 -16.01
CA PHE A 384 35.13 10.52 -15.02
C PHE A 384 33.67 11.03 -15.11
N VAL A 385 33.02 11.10 -13.96
CA VAL A 385 31.65 11.63 -13.84
C VAL A 385 31.68 13.15 -13.67
N THR A 386 30.83 13.85 -14.41
CA THR A 386 30.70 15.31 -14.30
C THR A 386 29.66 15.63 -13.20
N GLN A 387 30.08 15.49 -11.91
CA GLN A 387 29.22 15.55 -10.75
C GLN A 387 28.36 16.83 -10.67
N ASN A 388 28.94 18.01 -10.87
CA ASN A 388 28.21 19.28 -10.76
C ASN A 388 27.04 19.41 -11.74
N LYS A 389 27.23 18.93 -12.99
CA LYS A 389 26.15 18.94 -13.98
C LYS A 389 25.06 17.94 -13.64
N LEU A 390 25.45 16.79 -13.12
CA LEU A 390 24.55 15.72 -12.74
C LEU A 390 23.69 16.14 -11.54
N SER A 391 24.30 16.74 -10.51
CA SER A 391 23.57 17.28 -9.37
C SER A 391 22.57 18.36 -9.78
N ALA A 392 22.95 19.29 -10.66
CA ALA A 392 22.06 20.35 -11.13
C ALA A 392 20.83 19.79 -11.87
N VAL A 393 21.01 18.75 -12.70
CA VAL A 393 19.90 18.12 -13.45
C VAL A 393 19.00 17.31 -12.53
N CYS A 394 19.55 16.62 -11.53
CA CYS A 394 18.77 15.91 -10.52
C CYS A 394 17.96 16.90 -9.65
N GLU A 395 18.56 18.05 -9.27
CA GLU A 395 17.86 19.10 -8.53
C GLU A 395 16.68 19.67 -9.32
N GLU A 396 16.92 20.04 -10.61
CA GLU A 396 15.85 20.52 -11.49
C GLU A 396 14.72 19.49 -11.63
N MET A 397 15.05 18.20 -11.79
CA MET A 397 14.08 17.13 -11.91
C MET A 397 13.29 16.94 -10.61
N SER A 398 13.95 16.96 -9.47
CA SER A 398 13.33 16.87 -8.15
C SER A 398 12.32 18.01 -7.93
N GLN A 399 12.69 19.25 -8.27
CA GLN A 399 11.82 20.41 -8.19
C GLN A 399 10.62 20.30 -9.17
N LYS A 400 10.86 19.89 -10.42
CA LYS A 400 9.84 19.67 -11.45
C LYS A 400 8.79 18.65 -10.97
N LEU A 401 9.21 17.57 -10.34
CA LEU A 401 8.34 16.53 -9.80
C LEU A 401 7.80 16.85 -8.40
N ARG A 402 8.24 17.96 -7.81
CA ARG A 402 7.87 18.37 -6.45
C ARG A 402 8.11 17.24 -5.45
N VAL A 403 9.31 16.67 -5.46
CA VAL A 403 9.71 15.68 -4.47
C VAL A 403 9.84 16.38 -3.12
N LYS A 404 9.10 15.92 -2.12
CA LYS A 404 9.15 16.50 -0.76
C LYS A 404 10.34 15.88 -0.01
N THR A 405 11.43 16.62 0.06
CA THR A 405 12.68 16.23 0.71
C THR A 405 13.41 17.44 1.26
N PRO A 406 14.18 17.34 2.37
CA PRO A 406 15.04 18.41 2.83
C PRO A 406 16.27 18.64 1.93
N SER A 407 16.82 17.59 1.32
CA SER A 407 17.94 17.65 0.38
C SER A 407 17.93 16.45 -0.57
N LEU A 408 18.77 16.46 -1.61
CA LEU A 408 18.96 15.29 -2.48
C LEU A 408 19.83 14.18 -1.86
N ASP A 409 20.54 14.48 -0.76
CA ASP A 409 21.33 13.51 0.00
C ASP A 409 20.49 12.66 0.95
N GLU A 410 19.15 12.93 1.02
CA GLU A 410 18.23 12.12 1.83
C GLU A 410 18.07 10.74 1.23
N ARG A 411 18.14 9.68 2.06
CA ARG A 411 17.94 8.30 1.63
C ARG A 411 16.52 8.07 1.18
N VAL A 412 16.37 7.31 0.09
CA VAL A 412 15.05 7.01 -0.48
C VAL A 412 14.17 6.21 0.48
N GLU A 413 14.74 5.38 1.35
CA GLU A 413 14.00 4.64 2.38
C GLU A 413 13.21 5.53 3.34
N ASN A 414 13.66 6.75 3.60
CA ASN A 414 13.02 7.72 4.50
C ASN A 414 11.87 8.50 3.84
N LEU A 415 11.69 8.38 2.53
CA LEU A 415 10.64 9.06 1.80
C LEU A 415 9.29 8.34 1.90
N SER A 416 8.19 9.09 1.83
CA SER A 416 6.87 8.51 1.60
C SER A 416 6.80 7.78 0.26
N GLY A 417 5.88 6.78 0.14
CA GLY A 417 5.71 6.00 -1.07
C GLY A 417 5.50 6.86 -2.34
N GLY A 418 4.72 7.93 -2.26
CA GLY A 418 4.52 8.87 -3.37
C GLY A 418 5.80 9.61 -3.78
N ASN A 419 6.66 9.99 -2.82
CA ASN A 419 7.94 10.64 -3.12
C ASN A 419 8.96 9.64 -3.68
N GLN A 420 9.00 8.40 -3.18
CA GLN A 420 9.81 7.32 -3.78
C GLN A 420 9.42 7.09 -5.24
N GLN A 421 8.12 7.07 -5.54
CA GLN A 421 7.62 6.92 -6.91
C GLN A 421 8.05 8.08 -7.81
N LYS A 422 8.02 9.32 -7.31
CA LYS A 422 8.51 10.49 -8.04
C LYS A 422 10.00 10.42 -8.31
N VAL A 423 10.81 9.93 -7.38
CA VAL A 423 12.25 9.69 -7.58
C VAL A 423 12.47 8.68 -8.70
N LEU A 424 11.72 7.58 -8.69
CA LEU A 424 11.79 6.54 -9.73
C LEU A 424 11.38 7.08 -11.10
N ILE A 425 10.29 7.82 -11.18
CA ILE A 425 9.85 8.50 -12.42
C ILE A 425 10.92 9.49 -12.87
N GLY A 426 11.50 10.27 -11.94
CA GLY A 426 12.57 11.23 -12.24
C GLY A 426 13.79 10.58 -12.88
N ARG A 427 14.24 9.42 -12.39
CA ARG A 427 15.32 8.62 -13.01
C ARG A 427 15.06 8.40 -14.50
N TRP A 428 13.86 7.95 -14.84
CA TRP A 428 13.51 7.62 -16.21
C TRP A 428 13.29 8.85 -17.09
N LEU A 429 12.71 9.91 -16.54
CA LEU A 429 12.53 11.16 -17.29
C LEU A 429 13.84 11.84 -17.67
N LEU A 430 14.92 11.64 -16.90
CA LEU A 430 16.24 12.12 -17.24
C LEU A 430 16.81 11.47 -18.52
N THR A 431 16.34 10.30 -18.91
CA THR A 431 16.68 9.68 -20.20
C THR A 431 16.02 10.38 -21.38
N ASN A 432 15.00 11.22 -21.14
CA ASN A 432 14.15 11.86 -22.15
C ASN A 432 13.45 10.85 -23.06
N PRO A 433 12.61 9.96 -22.48
CA PRO A 433 12.02 8.85 -23.22
C PRO A 433 10.95 9.32 -24.20
N LYS A 434 10.80 8.60 -25.32
CA LYS A 434 9.69 8.72 -26.26
C LYS A 434 8.59 7.70 -25.97
N ILE A 435 8.95 6.59 -25.33
CA ILE A 435 8.04 5.52 -24.94
C ILE A 435 8.24 5.29 -23.43
N LEU A 436 7.16 5.40 -22.66
CA LEU A 436 7.19 5.19 -21.21
C LEU A 436 6.25 4.05 -20.84
N ILE A 437 6.78 3.00 -20.27
CA ILE A 437 6.04 1.86 -19.73
C ILE A 437 5.92 2.05 -18.23
N LEU A 438 4.71 1.98 -17.72
CA LEU A 438 4.36 2.14 -16.31
C LEU A 438 3.63 0.89 -15.83
N ASP A 439 4.27 0.10 -15.00
CA ASP A 439 3.65 -1.08 -14.39
C ASP A 439 3.24 -0.76 -12.95
N GLU A 440 1.93 -0.75 -12.69
CA GLU A 440 1.31 -0.41 -11.41
C GLU A 440 1.85 0.92 -10.80
N PRO A 441 1.87 2.04 -11.55
CA PRO A 441 2.58 3.25 -11.14
C PRO A 441 2.05 3.89 -9.86
N THR A 442 0.86 3.54 -9.44
CA THR A 442 0.18 4.12 -8.27
C THR A 442 -0.03 3.12 -7.13
N ARG A 443 0.54 1.91 -7.23
CA ARG A 443 0.41 0.88 -6.21
C ARG A 443 1.09 1.29 -4.89
N GLY A 444 0.33 1.19 -3.80
CA GLY A 444 0.85 1.47 -2.44
C GLY A 444 1.21 2.93 -2.19
N ILE A 445 0.61 3.87 -2.91
CA ILE A 445 0.69 5.31 -2.64
C ILE A 445 -0.68 5.87 -2.28
N ASP A 446 -0.69 7.02 -1.62
CA ASP A 446 -1.91 7.71 -1.20
C ASP A 446 -2.66 8.35 -2.39
N VAL A 447 -3.94 8.70 -2.15
CA VAL A 447 -4.83 9.22 -3.20
C VAL A 447 -4.33 10.53 -3.80
N GLY A 448 -3.72 11.41 -2.98
CA GLY A 448 -3.17 12.66 -3.45
C GLY A 448 -1.95 12.46 -4.35
N ALA A 449 -1.04 11.56 -3.96
CA ALA A 449 0.10 11.20 -4.80
C ALA A 449 -0.33 10.49 -6.09
N LYS A 450 -1.38 9.64 -6.08
CA LYS A 450 -1.96 9.06 -7.30
C LYS A 450 -2.38 10.15 -8.29
N ALA A 451 -3.15 11.15 -7.83
CA ALA A 451 -3.61 12.25 -8.69
C ALA A 451 -2.44 13.06 -9.29
N GLU A 452 -1.36 13.26 -8.50
CA GLU A 452 -0.16 13.95 -9.01
C GLU A 452 0.56 13.14 -10.10
N ILE A 453 0.65 11.82 -9.95
CA ILE A 453 1.25 10.93 -10.96
C ILE A 453 0.37 10.88 -12.21
N HIS A 454 -0.96 10.75 -12.08
CA HIS A 454 -1.87 10.80 -13.21
C HIS A 454 -1.74 12.10 -14.00
N LYS A 455 -1.64 13.24 -13.29
CA LYS A 455 -1.40 14.53 -13.92
C LYS A 455 -0.08 14.57 -14.68
N LEU A 456 0.99 14.01 -14.10
CA LEU A 456 2.29 13.92 -14.75
C LEU A 456 2.22 13.05 -16.00
N VAL A 457 1.58 11.89 -15.96
CA VAL A 457 1.38 10.99 -17.11
C VAL A 457 0.62 11.71 -18.23
N THR A 458 -0.44 12.44 -17.90
CA THR A 458 -1.19 13.24 -18.88
C THR A 458 -0.33 14.34 -19.50
N GLN A 459 0.51 15.01 -18.69
CA GLN A 459 1.45 16.03 -19.20
C GLN A 459 2.51 15.43 -20.14
N LEU A 460 3.01 14.23 -19.86
CA LEU A 460 3.98 13.54 -20.73
C LEU A 460 3.32 13.14 -22.05
N ALA A 461 2.10 12.58 -22.01
CA ALA A 461 1.33 12.28 -23.21
C ALA A 461 1.12 13.56 -24.06
N ARG A 462 0.77 14.70 -23.44
CA ARG A 462 0.64 15.99 -24.12
C ARG A 462 1.94 16.45 -24.77
N GLN A 463 3.11 16.05 -24.27
CA GLN A 463 4.42 16.32 -24.85
C GLN A 463 4.78 15.35 -25.98
N GLY A 464 3.88 14.43 -26.34
CA GLY A 464 4.06 13.44 -27.39
C GLY A 464 4.71 12.13 -26.95
N VAL A 465 4.87 11.89 -25.64
CA VAL A 465 5.37 10.61 -25.14
C VAL A 465 4.26 9.55 -25.32
N ALA A 466 4.60 8.42 -25.93
CA ALA A 466 3.74 7.24 -25.98
C ALA A 466 3.79 6.51 -24.64
N VAL A 467 2.65 6.29 -24.00
CA VAL A 467 2.59 5.69 -22.67
C VAL A 467 1.87 4.35 -22.72
N ILE A 468 2.48 3.33 -22.14
CA ILE A 468 1.83 2.06 -21.80
C ILE A 468 1.62 2.07 -20.30
N MET A 469 0.38 1.94 -19.84
CA MET A 469 0.03 1.95 -18.42
C MET A 469 -0.67 0.66 -18.03
N ILE A 470 -0.02 -0.14 -17.20
CA ILE A 470 -0.56 -1.36 -16.63
C ILE A 470 -1.10 -1.01 -15.25
N SER A 471 -2.35 -1.39 -14.97
CA SER A 471 -2.93 -1.26 -13.63
C SER A 471 -3.93 -2.38 -13.34
N SER A 472 -3.93 -2.83 -12.10
CA SER A 472 -4.94 -3.72 -11.54
C SER A 472 -6.21 -2.98 -11.13
N GLU A 473 -6.16 -1.65 -11.02
CA GLU A 473 -7.29 -0.80 -10.66
C GLU A 473 -8.07 -0.42 -11.93
N LEU A 474 -9.18 -1.09 -12.23
CA LEU A 474 -10.02 -0.79 -13.39
C LEU A 474 -10.43 0.68 -13.53
N PRO A 475 -10.80 1.40 -12.43
CA PRO A 475 -11.08 2.83 -12.52
C PRO A 475 -9.90 3.66 -13.03
N GLU A 476 -8.66 3.26 -12.69
CA GLU A 476 -7.46 3.94 -13.18
C GLU A 476 -7.28 3.71 -14.68
N VAL A 477 -7.38 2.46 -15.14
CA VAL A 477 -7.28 2.14 -16.57
C VAL A 477 -8.34 2.87 -17.37
N LEU A 478 -9.61 2.82 -16.95
CA LEU A 478 -10.74 3.51 -17.61
C LEU A 478 -10.59 5.03 -17.59
N GLY A 479 -10.09 5.58 -16.47
CA GLY A 479 -9.94 7.02 -16.28
C GLY A 479 -8.81 7.64 -17.11
N MET A 480 -7.71 6.90 -17.28
CA MET A 480 -6.47 7.44 -17.84
C MET A 480 -6.19 7.05 -19.29
N SER A 481 -6.74 5.94 -19.79
CA SER A 481 -6.35 5.38 -21.09
C SER A 481 -7.15 5.98 -22.25
N ASP A 482 -6.53 6.04 -23.43
CA ASP A 482 -7.19 6.33 -24.72
C ASP A 482 -7.73 5.05 -25.37
N ARG A 483 -6.95 3.97 -25.28
CA ARG A 483 -7.32 2.61 -25.66
C ARG A 483 -6.93 1.65 -24.56
N ILE A 484 -7.63 0.52 -24.46
CA ILE A 484 -7.40 -0.48 -23.40
C ILE A 484 -7.25 -1.84 -24.05
N MET A 485 -6.07 -2.44 -23.91
CA MET A 485 -5.83 -3.85 -24.24
C MET A 485 -6.16 -4.69 -23.00
N VAL A 486 -6.95 -5.74 -23.18
CA VAL A 486 -7.29 -6.67 -22.10
C VAL A 486 -6.55 -7.98 -22.32
N MET A 487 -5.94 -8.49 -21.24
CA MET A 487 -5.20 -9.75 -21.25
C MET A 487 -5.84 -10.80 -20.36
N HIS A 488 -5.83 -12.04 -20.86
CA HIS A 488 -6.23 -13.24 -20.15
C HIS A 488 -5.30 -14.41 -20.47
N HIS A 489 -4.79 -15.10 -19.45
CA HIS A 489 -3.90 -16.25 -19.59
C HIS A 489 -2.80 -16.13 -20.66
N GLY A 490 -2.09 -15.00 -20.64
CA GLY A 490 -0.98 -14.74 -21.54
C GLY A 490 -1.38 -14.38 -22.99
N ARG A 491 -2.63 -14.02 -23.25
CA ARG A 491 -3.12 -13.59 -24.57
C ARG A 491 -3.85 -12.26 -24.50
N ALA A 492 -3.79 -11.47 -25.56
CA ALA A 492 -4.64 -10.30 -25.74
C ALA A 492 -6.02 -10.76 -26.22
N THR A 493 -7.06 -10.52 -25.40
CA THR A 493 -8.44 -10.92 -25.70
C THR A 493 -9.22 -9.84 -26.44
N GLY A 494 -8.73 -8.60 -26.44
CA GLY A 494 -9.31 -7.48 -27.19
C GLY A 494 -8.64 -6.16 -26.88
N ILE A 495 -8.83 -5.19 -27.79
CA ILE A 495 -8.45 -3.80 -27.58
C ILE A 495 -9.71 -2.97 -27.76
N LEU A 496 -10.04 -2.18 -26.72
CA LEU A 496 -11.23 -1.33 -26.68
C LEU A 496 -10.82 0.13 -26.79
N ASP A 497 -11.55 0.93 -27.57
CA ASP A 497 -11.44 2.37 -27.51
C ASP A 497 -12.08 2.90 -26.21
N ARG A 498 -11.58 4.01 -25.69
CA ARG A 498 -12.07 4.63 -24.44
C ARG A 498 -13.60 4.81 -24.43
N ALA A 499 -14.17 5.23 -25.56
CA ALA A 499 -15.61 5.49 -25.67
C ALA A 499 -16.47 4.22 -25.56
N GLU A 500 -15.90 3.05 -25.86
CA GLU A 500 -16.57 1.75 -25.83
C GLU A 500 -16.29 0.96 -24.57
N ALA A 501 -15.23 1.33 -23.84
CA ALA A 501 -14.75 0.62 -22.67
C ALA A 501 -15.61 0.92 -21.43
N ASP A 502 -16.09 -0.12 -20.80
CA ASP A 502 -16.69 -0.09 -19.47
C ASP A 502 -16.18 -1.25 -18.61
N GLN A 503 -16.45 -1.19 -17.32
CA GLN A 503 -15.95 -2.21 -16.37
C GLN A 503 -16.45 -3.62 -16.71
N VAL A 504 -17.68 -3.75 -17.19
CA VAL A 504 -18.30 -5.06 -17.49
C VAL A 504 -17.62 -5.68 -18.71
N LYS A 505 -17.41 -4.90 -19.80
CA LYS A 505 -16.74 -5.40 -21.01
C LYS A 505 -15.29 -5.80 -20.75
N ILE A 506 -14.57 -4.99 -19.94
CA ILE A 506 -13.19 -5.34 -19.57
C ILE A 506 -13.16 -6.64 -18.78
N MET A 507 -14.05 -6.80 -17.80
CA MET A 507 -14.12 -8.04 -17.00
C MET A 507 -14.56 -9.24 -17.83
N ASP A 508 -15.48 -9.09 -18.77
CA ASP A 508 -15.87 -10.15 -19.70
C ASP A 508 -14.68 -10.62 -20.57
N LEU A 509 -13.89 -9.69 -21.10
CA LEU A 509 -12.68 -10.01 -21.85
C LEU A 509 -11.56 -10.60 -20.96
N ALA A 510 -11.46 -10.18 -19.71
CA ALA A 510 -10.47 -10.67 -18.75
C ALA A 510 -10.81 -12.07 -18.18
N ALA A 511 -12.05 -12.53 -18.35
CA ALA A 511 -12.52 -13.82 -17.85
C ALA A 511 -12.68 -14.91 -18.96
N ARG A 512 -12.55 -14.53 -20.23
CA ARG A 512 -12.62 -15.44 -21.39
C ARG A 512 -11.36 -16.26 -21.57
#